data_dacba73976aba58ed271c521120609ff
#
_entry.id   dacba73976aba58ed271c521120609ff
#
_cell.length_a   1.000
_cell.length_b   1.000
_cell.length_c   1.000
_cell.angle_alpha   90.00
_cell.angle_beta   90.00
_cell.angle_gamma   90.00
#
_symmetry.space_group_name_H-M   'P 1'
#
loop_
_entity.id
_entity.type
_entity.pdbx_description
1 polymer ?
#
loop_
_entity_poly.entity_id
_entity_poly.type
_entity_poly.pdbx_seq_one_letter_code
_entity_poly.pdbx_strand_id
1 'polypeptide(L)'
;MEQSSDEKNIIYEIKRTKKNVLKFLFSIGLLLIGLICYGIYWAFFDMNRLPTGELIEQSNSPNGKYTINAYVSSGGATTDFAVRAELVSNKSSKKKNIYWNYREENAYIVWIDDDTVEINGHVLRLPNEKFDFRRE
;
A
#
# COMPACT_ATOMS: atom_id res chain seq x y z
N MET A 1 -50.94 -42.43 0.39
CA MET A 1 -50.60 -41.50 -0.69
C MET A 1 -50.23 -40.12 -0.17
N GLU A 2 -50.88 -39.60 0.80
CA GLU A 2 -50.59 -38.26 1.37
C GLU A 2 -49.24 -38.21 2.09
N GLN A 3 -48.88 -39.21 2.88
CA GLN A 3 -47.60 -39.31 3.58
C GLN A 3 -46.37 -39.31 2.66
N SER A 4 -46.46 -39.92 1.48
CA SER A 4 -45.37 -39.98 0.50
C SER A 4 -45.08 -38.60 -0.18
N SER A 5 -46.10 -37.77 -0.34
CA SER A 5 -45.92 -36.42 -0.89
C SER A 5 -45.30 -35.45 0.12
N ASP A 6 -45.67 -35.58 1.38
CA ASP A 6 -45.15 -34.75 2.44
C ASP A 6 -43.68 -35.03 2.72
N GLU A 7 -43.27 -36.33 2.74
CA GLU A 7 -41.87 -36.70 2.83
C GLU A 7 -40.99 -36.15 1.71
N LYS A 8 -41.49 -36.19 0.46
CA LYS A 8 -40.79 -35.60 -0.70
C LYS A 8 -40.62 -34.11 -0.59
N ASN A 9 -41.63 -33.39 -0.11
CA ASN A 9 -41.59 -31.97 0.11
C ASN A 9 -40.61 -31.60 1.19
N ILE A 10 -40.58 -32.32 2.28
CA ILE A 10 -39.63 -32.11 3.38
C ILE A 10 -38.19 -32.33 2.89
N ILE A 11 -37.93 -33.38 2.13
CA ILE A 11 -36.60 -33.64 1.57
C ILE A 11 -36.17 -32.53 0.61
N TYR A 12 -37.07 -32.07 -0.21
CA TYR A 12 -36.83 -30.95 -1.14
C TYR A 12 -36.47 -29.66 -0.38
N GLU A 13 -37.24 -29.32 0.64
CA GLU A 13 -36.98 -28.13 1.48
C GLU A 13 -35.64 -28.22 2.20
N ILE A 14 -35.28 -29.38 2.74
CA ILE A 14 -33.98 -29.62 3.38
C ILE A 14 -32.85 -29.42 2.36
N LYS A 15 -32.96 -29.96 1.15
CA LYS A 15 -31.94 -29.79 0.10
C LYS A 15 -31.79 -28.33 -0.33
N ARG A 16 -32.90 -27.62 -0.48
CA ARG A 16 -32.92 -26.21 -0.83
C ARG A 16 -32.28 -25.36 0.27
N THR A 17 -32.63 -25.61 1.52
CA THR A 17 -32.07 -24.91 2.66
C THR A 17 -30.57 -25.16 2.80
N LYS A 18 -30.12 -26.40 2.68
CA LYS A 18 -28.67 -26.74 2.68
C LYS A 18 -27.91 -26.00 1.57
N LYS A 19 -28.46 -25.94 0.36
CA LYS A 19 -27.85 -25.23 -0.77
C LYS A 19 -27.75 -23.71 -0.49
N ASN A 20 -28.79 -23.13 0.08
CA ASN A 20 -28.80 -21.70 0.43
C ASN A 20 -27.82 -21.39 1.56
N VAL A 21 -27.77 -22.21 2.60
CA VAL A 21 -26.81 -22.08 3.69
C VAL A 21 -25.37 -22.21 3.17
N LEU A 22 -25.11 -23.15 2.29
CA LEU A 22 -23.80 -23.33 1.68
C LEU A 22 -23.37 -22.10 0.87
N LYS A 23 -24.27 -21.54 0.06
CA LYS A 23 -24.03 -20.29 -0.68
C LYS A 23 -23.74 -19.12 0.25
N PHE A 24 -24.50 -19.00 1.32
CA PHE A 24 -24.32 -17.97 2.33
C PHE A 24 -22.97 -18.07 3.03
N LEU A 25 -22.57 -19.27 3.46
CA LEU A 25 -21.27 -19.56 4.06
C LEU A 25 -20.13 -19.27 3.08
N PHE A 26 -20.29 -19.63 1.82
CA PHE A 26 -19.30 -19.34 0.77
C PHE A 26 -19.14 -17.82 0.54
N SER A 27 -20.24 -17.08 0.53
CA SER A 27 -20.21 -15.61 0.40
C SER A 27 -19.51 -14.94 1.58
N ILE A 28 -19.77 -15.40 2.80
CA ILE A 28 -19.07 -14.92 4.00
C ILE A 28 -17.58 -15.26 3.92
N GLY A 29 -17.23 -16.46 3.50
CA GLY A 29 -15.84 -16.87 3.31
C GLY A 29 -15.08 -15.98 2.34
N LEU A 30 -15.67 -15.66 1.18
CA LEU A 30 -15.09 -14.73 0.21
C LEU A 30 -14.92 -13.32 0.78
N LEU A 31 -15.90 -12.83 1.53
CA LEU A 31 -15.83 -11.51 2.17
C LEU A 31 -14.68 -11.46 3.19
N LEU A 32 -14.53 -12.49 4.02
CA LEU A 32 -13.46 -12.59 5.00
C LEU A 32 -12.08 -12.64 4.33
N ILE A 33 -11.93 -13.43 3.27
CA ILE A 33 -10.69 -13.50 2.49
C ILE A 33 -10.36 -12.11 1.91
N GLY A 34 -11.33 -11.42 1.33
CA GLY A 34 -11.16 -10.06 0.81
C GLY A 34 -10.70 -9.07 1.89
N LEU A 35 -11.30 -9.11 3.07
CA LEU A 35 -10.90 -8.28 4.21
C LEU A 35 -9.48 -8.59 4.70
N ILE A 36 -9.11 -9.86 4.77
CA ILE A 36 -7.77 -10.29 5.17
C ILE A 36 -6.73 -9.82 4.14
N CYS A 37 -6.98 -10.02 2.84
CA CYS A 37 -6.09 -9.56 1.77
C CYS A 37 -5.93 -8.04 1.79
N TYR A 38 -7.02 -7.30 2.00
CA TYR A 38 -6.98 -5.84 2.14
C TYR A 38 -6.18 -5.41 3.38
N GLY A 39 -6.38 -6.07 4.52
CA GLY A 39 -5.63 -5.80 5.75
C GLY A 39 -4.13 -6.05 5.61
N ILE A 40 -3.75 -7.13 4.94
CA ILE A 40 -2.33 -7.44 4.64
C ILE A 40 -1.75 -6.37 3.71
N TYR A 41 -2.45 -6.02 2.63
CA TYR A 41 -2.01 -4.97 1.71
C TYR A 41 -1.82 -3.64 2.45
N TRP A 42 -2.80 -3.22 3.24
CA TRP A 42 -2.74 -1.98 4.01
C TRP A 42 -1.61 -1.98 5.04
N ALA A 43 -1.37 -3.10 5.73
CA ALA A 43 -0.34 -3.19 6.76
C ALA A 43 1.10 -3.18 6.20
N PHE A 44 1.32 -3.83 5.04
CA PHE A 44 2.66 -4.08 4.52
C PHE A 44 3.05 -3.24 3.31
N PHE A 45 2.08 -2.69 2.57
CA PHE A 45 2.34 -1.98 1.31
C PHE A 45 1.90 -0.53 1.29
N ASP A 46 1.31 -0.03 2.38
CA ASP A 46 0.93 1.38 2.47
C ASP A 46 2.18 2.27 2.63
N MET A 47 2.41 3.13 1.65
CA MET A 47 3.51 4.11 1.66
C MET A 47 3.40 5.14 2.80
N ASN A 48 2.22 5.34 3.37
CA ASN A 48 2.02 6.29 4.47
C ASN A 48 2.45 5.73 5.84
N ARG A 49 2.77 4.44 5.91
CA ARG A 49 3.15 3.73 7.14
C ARG A 49 4.62 3.33 7.18
N LEU A 50 5.46 4.01 6.42
CA LEU A 50 6.89 3.76 6.42
C LEU A 50 7.54 4.27 7.73
N PRO A 51 8.68 3.68 8.14
CA PRO A 51 9.43 4.15 9.28
C PRO A 51 9.82 5.63 9.15
N THR A 52 9.82 6.36 10.25
CA THR A 52 10.16 7.78 10.25
C THR A 52 11.62 8.02 9.84
N GLY A 53 12.55 7.29 10.40
CA GLY A 53 13.98 7.43 10.08
C GLY A 53 14.61 8.74 10.53
N GLU A 54 15.88 8.91 10.19
CA GLU A 54 16.68 10.12 10.42
C GLU A 54 16.76 10.94 9.12
N LEU A 55 16.56 12.26 9.20
CA LEU A 55 16.67 13.15 8.03
C LEU A 55 18.12 13.22 7.57
N ILE A 56 18.39 12.86 6.33
CA ILE A 56 19.73 12.85 5.74
C ILE A 56 19.90 13.86 4.61
N GLU A 57 18.83 14.23 3.90
CA GLU A 57 18.88 15.18 2.80
C GLU A 57 17.58 15.93 2.67
N GLN A 58 17.67 17.21 2.28
CA GLN A 58 16.50 18.05 1.95
C GLN A 58 16.79 18.84 0.69
N SER A 59 15.86 18.84 -0.25
CA SER A 59 16.00 19.53 -1.51
C SER A 59 14.71 20.22 -1.95
N ASN A 60 14.82 21.44 -2.42
CA ASN A 60 13.70 22.23 -2.94
C ASN A 60 13.68 22.20 -4.46
N SER A 61 12.48 22.15 -5.05
CA SER A 61 12.33 22.31 -6.49
C SER A 61 12.80 23.70 -6.97
N PRO A 62 13.25 23.83 -8.23
CA PRO A 62 13.76 25.11 -8.75
C PRO A 62 12.76 26.27 -8.60
N ASN A 63 11.47 26.02 -8.75
CA ASN A 63 10.41 27.02 -8.59
C ASN A 63 9.89 27.17 -7.15
N GLY A 64 10.43 26.40 -6.19
CA GLY A 64 10.00 26.44 -4.79
C GLY A 64 8.63 25.82 -4.49
N LYS A 65 8.02 25.12 -5.46
CA LYS A 65 6.70 24.50 -5.31
C LYS A 65 6.72 23.28 -4.39
N TYR A 66 7.82 22.50 -4.43
CA TYR A 66 8.00 21.27 -3.70
C TYR A 66 9.27 21.26 -2.87
N THR A 67 9.21 20.57 -1.75
CA THR A 67 10.38 20.18 -0.96
C THR A 67 10.40 18.65 -0.84
N ILE A 68 11.56 18.04 -1.01
CA ILE A 68 11.77 16.62 -0.75
C ILE A 68 12.64 16.48 0.49
N ASN A 69 12.14 15.72 1.46
CA ASN A 69 12.87 15.34 2.66
C ASN A 69 13.20 13.85 2.58
N ALA A 70 14.46 13.50 2.57
CA ALA A 70 14.91 12.12 2.56
C ALA A 70 15.38 11.68 3.95
N TYR A 71 14.95 10.50 4.32
CA TYR A 71 15.22 9.89 5.62
C TYR A 71 15.83 8.50 5.45
N VAL A 72 16.78 8.17 6.29
CA VAL A 72 17.33 6.82 6.39
C VAL A 72 16.78 6.12 7.62
N SER A 73 16.40 4.86 7.47
CA SER A 73 16.00 4.02 8.59
C SER A 73 16.81 2.73 8.61
N SER A 74 17.12 2.25 9.83
CA SER A 74 17.73 0.96 10.06
C SER A 74 16.73 0.07 10.81
N GLY A 75 16.50 -1.13 10.30
CA GLY A 75 15.63 -2.11 10.97
C GLY A 75 16.33 -2.92 12.07
N GLY A 76 17.56 -2.56 12.43
CA GLY A 76 18.38 -3.23 13.45
C GLY A 76 19.55 -4.03 12.87
N ALA A 77 20.21 -4.82 13.71
CA ALA A 77 21.45 -5.51 13.37
C ALA A 77 21.37 -6.56 12.24
N THR A 78 20.15 -6.99 11.88
CA THR A 78 19.90 -8.05 10.89
C THR A 78 19.27 -7.55 9.60
N THR A 79 19.00 -6.23 9.52
CA THR A 79 18.38 -5.62 8.34
C THR A 79 19.25 -4.50 7.82
N ASP A 80 19.30 -4.36 6.50
CA ASP A 80 19.98 -3.26 5.84
C ASP A 80 19.24 -1.92 6.05
N PHE A 81 19.92 -0.84 5.71
CA PHE A 81 19.33 0.48 5.69
C PHE A 81 18.31 0.62 4.56
N ALA A 82 17.38 1.53 4.74
CA ALA A 82 16.41 1.89 3.73
C ALA A 82 16.23 3.41 3.69
N VAL A 83 16.02 3.95 2.49
CA VAL A 83 15.79 5.37 2.26
C VAL A 83 14.32 5.60 1.92
N ARG A 84 13.71 6.56 2.62
CA ARG A 84 12.37 7.08 2.39
C ARG A 84 12.46 8.54 1.98
N ALA A 85 11.77 8.94 0.92
CA ALA A 85 11.63 10.33 0.59
C ALA A 85 10.17 10.78 0.68
N GLU A 86 9.98 11.91 1.35
CA GLU A 86 8.70 12.59 1.56
C GLU A 86 8.63 13.83 0.68
N LEU A 87 7.57 13.94 -0.11
CA LEU A 87 7.23 15.12 -0.87
C LEU A 87 6.36 16.06 -0.03
N VAL A 88 6.78 17.30 0.09
CA VAL A 88 6.02 18.37 0.72
C VAL A 88 5.59 19.37 -0.36
N SER A 89 4.30 19.62 -0.45
CA SER A 89 3.77 20.72 -1.26
C SER A 89 3.85 22.00 -0.45
N ASN A 90 4.74 22.92 -0.83
CA ASN A 90 5.03 24.11 -0.03
C ASN A 90 3.82 25.06 0.09
N LYS A 91 2.92 25.07 -0.90
CA LYS A 91 1.69 25.89 -0.87
C LYS A 91 0.65 25.38 0.13
N SER A 92 0.50 24.07 0.26
CA SER A 92 -0.57 23.45 1.07
C SER A 92 -0.06 22.75 2.32
N SER A 93 1.26 22.64 2.48
CA SER A 93 1.93 21.86 3.54
C SER A 93 1.53 20.38 3.57
N LYS A 94 0.91 19.88 2.50
CA LYS A 94 0.57 18.47 2.37
C LYS A 94 1.82 17.64 2.12
N LYS A 95 1.89 16.51 2.82
CA LYS A 95 3.02 15.58 2.79
C LYS A 95 2.57 14.22 2.29
N LYS A 96 3.43 13.57 1.51
CA LYS A 96 3.27 12.17 1.12
C LYS A 96 4.59 11.51 0.82
N ASN A 97 4.70 10.21 1.10
CA ASN A 97 5.87 9.45 0.72
C ASN A 97 5.83 9.14 -0.78
N ILE A 98 6.93 9.41 -1.46
CA ILE A 98 7.09 9.19 -2.91
C ILE A 98 8.20 8.21 -3.26
N TYR A 99 9.09 7.91 -2.35
CA TYR A 99 10.23 7.02 -2.56
C TYR A 99 10.46 6.11 -1.37
N TRP A 100 10.64 4.83 -1.63
CA TRP A 100 11.03 3.83 -0.64
C TRP A 100 11.90 2.78 -1.29
N ASN A 101 13.17 2.70 -0.86
CA ASN A 101 14.10 1.70 -1.37
C ASN A 101 14.94 1.10 -0.25
N TYR A 102 15.26 -0.18 -0.40
CA TYR A 102 16.04 -0.98 0.52
C TYR A 102 17.51 -1.05 0.08
N ARG A 103 18.42 -1.27 1.03
CA ARG A 103 19.87 -1.30 0.80
C ARG A 103 20.45 0.03 0.31
N GLU A 104 19.92 1.11 0.80
CA GLU A 104 20.40 2.45 0.57
C GLU A 104 20.62 3.17 1.89
N GLU A 105 21.74 3.91 1.99
CA GLU A 105 22.12 4.71 3.16
C GLU A 105 22.14 6.21 2.87
N ASN A 106 22.17 6.58 1.60
CA ASN A 106 22.26 7.96 1.14
C ASN A 106 21.12 8.29 0.18
N ALA A 107 20.80 9.57 0.09
CA ALA A 107 19.82 10.09 -0.85
C ALA A 107 20.49 11.13 -1.76
N TYR A 108 20.56 10.83 -3.04
CA TYR A 108 21.01 11.77 -4.08
C TYR A 108 19.79 12.28 -4.80
N ILE A 109 19.45 13.54 -4.58
CA ILE A 109 18.26 14.20 -5.12
C ILE A 109 18.70 15.19 -6.18
N VAL A 110 18.29 14.98 -7.42
CA VAL A 110 18.61 15.84 -8.56
C VAL A 110 17.32 16.28 -9.24
N TRP A 111 17.07 17.58 -9.29
CA TRP A 111 15.94 18.14 -10.04
C TRP A 111 16.26 18.23 -11.51
N ILE A 112 15.43 17.61 -12.35
CA ILE A 112 15.53 17.68 -13.80
C ILE A 112 14.79 18.90 -14.32
N ASP A 113 13.61 19.16 -13.74
CA ASP A 113 12.81 20.36 -13.95
C ASP A 113 11.99 20.67 -12.69
N ASP A 114 11.01 21.58 -12.78
CA ASP A 114 10.21 22.02 -11.65
C ASP A 114 9.32 20.93 -11.03
N ASP A 115 8.94 19.92 -11.82
CA ASP A 115 8.03 18.86 -11.43
C ASP A 115 8.65 17.45 -11.60
N THR A 116 9.91 17.34 -12.04
CA THR A 116 10.61 16.07 -12.27
C THR A 116 11.89 16.00 -11.45
N VAL A 117 12.02 14.95 -10.66
CA VAL A 117 13.17 14.72 -9.78
C VAL A 117 13.71 13.31 -9.98
N GLU A 118 15.03 13.18 -9.89
CA GLU A 118 15.72 11.90 -9.77
C GLU A 118 16.15 11.69 -8.31
N ILE A 119 15.80 10.53 -7.76
CA ILE A 119 16.23 10.10 -6.42
C ILE A 119 16.96 8.77 -6.58
N ASN A 120 18.24 8.74 -6.28
CA ASN A 120 19.10 7.56 -6.40
C ASN A 120 18.94 6.82 -7.74
N GLY A 121 18.87 7.56 -8.85
CA GLY A 121 18.73 7.00 -10.20
C GLY A 121 17.29 6.71 -10.64
N HIS A 122 16.29 6.93 -9.79
CA HIS A 122 14.87 6.76 -10.13
C HIS A 122 14.21 8.10 -10.43
N VAL A 123 13.75 8.27 -11.66
CA VAL A 123 13.09 9.51 -12.11
C VAL A 123 11.61 9.47 -11.79
N LEU A 124 11.12 10.50 -11.10
CA LEU A 124 9.73 10.62 -10.67
C LEU A 124 9.14 11.95 -11.15
N ARG A 125 7.97 11.89 -11.75
CA ARG A 125 7.15 13.06 -12.13
C ARG A 125 6.17 13.38 -11.03
N LEU A 126 6.36 14.53 -10.41
CA LEU A 126 5.58 14.97 -9.27
C LEU A 126 4.28 15.66 -9.70
N PRO A 127 3.23 15.52 -8.93
CA PRO A 127 3.11 14.85 -7.64
C PRO A 127 2.65 13.39 -7.74
N ASN A 128 2.49 12.82 -8.93
CA ASN A 128 1.74 11.58 -9.13
C ASN A 128 2.58 10.31 -9.07
N GLU A 129 3.84 10.36 -9.50
CA GLU A 129 4.71 9.19 -9.53
C GLU A 129 5.37 8.93 -8.18
N LYS A 130 5.60 7.67 -7.89
CA LYS A 130 6.29 7.17 -6.71
C LYS A 130 7.05 5.90 -7.04
N PHE A 131 8.13 5.64 -6.31
CA PHE A 131 8.90 4.42 -6.37
C PHE A 131 8.80 3.67 -5.04
N ASP A 132 8.48 2.39 -5.11
CA ASP A 132 8.41 1.49 -3.97
C ASP A 132 8.98 0.13 -4.36
N PHE A 133 10.17 -0.20 -3.88
CA PHE A 133 10.88 -1.43 -4.24
C PHE A 133 10.09 -2.73 -3.95
N ARG A 134 9.10 -2.66 -3.07
CA ARG A 134 8.23 -3.81 -2.76
C ARG A 134 7.26 -4.17 -3.89
N ARG A 135 7.17 -3.31 -4.91
CA ARG A 135 6.25 -3.44 -6.06
C ARG A 135 6.96 -3.62 -7.40
N GLU A 136 8.30 -3.76 -7.38
CA GLU A 136 9.13 -3.99 -8.55
C GLU A 136 9.32 -5.50 -8.84
#